data_9284772b9d08a6f2e02585d5ef1fed73
#
_entry.id   9284772b9d08a6f2e02585d5ef1fed73
#
_cell.length_a   1.000
_cell.length_b   1.000
_cell.length_c   1.000
_cell.angle_alpha   90.00
_cell.angle_beta   90.00
_cell.angle_gamma   90.00
#
_symmetry.space_group_name_H-M   'P 1'
#
loop_
_entity.id
_entity.type
_entity.pdbx_description
1 polymer ?
#
loop_
_entity_poly.entity_id
_entity_poly.type
_entity_poly.pdbx_seq_one_letter_code
_entity_poly.pdbx_strand_id
1 'polypeptide(L)'
;NLLNTLFLFFTFAPPRKPRPVRQNSLLWIIEPLERDANFTHRKMFGCDAAYLDGSLYLVVADRDEPWNGVMVCTSHDRQAALMQDVPGLVPHPQLSKWLYLPQTDEGFEARAAQLVELALARDPRLGVVPKPRARRRKSWRAED
;
A
#
# COMPACT_ATOMS: atom_id res chain seq x y z
N ASN A 1 18.59 -49.93 3.08
CA ASN A 1 19.59 -49.95 2.10
C ASN A 1 20.31 -48.63 2.03
N LEU A 2 21.58 -48.67 2.14
CA LEU A 2 22.38 -47.52 2.19
C LEU A 2 22.24 -46.66 0.95
N LEU A 3 22.20 -47.29 -0.15
CA LEU A 3 22.09 -46.57 -1.36
C LEU A 3 20.76 -45.83 -1.43
N ASN A 4 19.73 -46.44 -0.98
CA ASN A 4 18.45 -45.82 -1.01
C ASN A 4 18.45 -44.64 -0.03
N THR A 5 19.10 -44.84 1.06
CA THR A 5 19.15 -43.77 2.02
C THR A 5 19.89 -42.56 1.46
N LEU A 6 20.98 -42.83 0.77
CA LEU A 6 21.72 -41.76 0.21
C LEU A 6 20.93 -41.08 -0.89
N PHE A 7 20.27 -41.84 -1.69
CA PHE A 7 19.50 -41.30 -2.75
C PHE A 7 18.39 -40.42 -2.19
N LEU A 8 17.72 -40.88 -1.19
CA LEU A 8 16.68 -40.12 -0.59
C LEU A 8 17.23 -38.85 -0.01
N PHE A 9 18.34 -38.90 0.58
CA PHE A 9 18.91 -37.75 1.21
C PHE A 9 19.25 -36.72 0.12
N PHE A 10 19.78 -37.16 -0.98
CA PHE A 10 20.10 -36.26 -2.02
C PHE A 10 18.86 -35.72 -2.62
N THR A 11 17.87 -36.54 -2.83
CA THR A 11 16.67 -36.13 -3.49
C THR A 11 15.91 -35.23 -2.58
N PHE A 12 16.07 -35.46 -1.31
CA PHE A 12 15.38 -34.66 -0.36
C PHE A 12 16.17 -33.57 0.18
N ALA A 13 17.34 -33.35 -0.33
CA ALA A 13 18.02 -32.15 -0.01
C ALA A 13 16.97 -31.13 -0.33
N PRO A 14 16.38 -30.48 0.60
CA PRO A 14 15.23 -29.69 0.32
C PRO A 14 15.60 -28.60 -0.61
N PRO A 15 14.80 -28.32 -1.55
CA PRO A 15 14.99 -27.21 -2.39
C PRO A 15 14.96 -26.10 -1.39
N ARG A 16 15.79 -25.11 -1.55
CA ARG A 16 15.79 -24.03 -0.69
C ARG A 16 14.40 -23.54 -0.56
N LYS A 17 13.88 -23.50 0.59
CA LYS A 17 12.59 -22.96 0.80
C LYS A 17 12.59 -21.52 0.45
N PRO A 18 11.64 -21.04 -0.24
CA PRO A 18 11.56 -19.63 -0.54
C PRO A 18 11.46 -18.94 0.79
N ARG A 19 12.17 -17.85 0.93
CA ARG A 19 12.11 -17.08 2.10
C ARG A 19 10.69 -16.63 2.28
N PRO A 20 10.10 -16.77 3.42
CA PRO A 20 8.72 -16.34 3.60
C PRO A 20 8.61 -14.86 3.31
N VAL A 21 7.63 -14.50 2.56
CA VAL A 21 7.39 -13.11 2.26
C VAL A 21 6.78 -12.53 3.52
N ARG A 22 7.38 -11.46 4.03
CA ARG A 22 6.86 -10.83 5.21
C ARG A 22 5.53 -10.22 4.89
N GLN A 23 4.54 -10.60 5.64
CA GLN A 23 3.22 -10.08 5.40
C GLN A 23 3.04 -8.75 6.09
N ASN A 24 2.41 -7.83 5.42
CA ASN A 24 2.15 -6.52 5.99
C ASN A 24 1.14 -6.68 7.12
N SER A 25 1.52 -6.33 8.32
CA SER A 25 0.66 -6.49 9.48
C SER A 25 -0.50 -5.51 9.50
N LEU A 26 -0.51 -4.52 8.61
CA LEU A 26 -1.58 -3.55 8.56
C LEU A 26 -2.57 -3.80 7.42
N LEU A 27 -2.48 -4.95 6.78
CA LEU A 27 -3.43 -5.28 5.72
C LEU A 27 -4.87 -5.24 6.19
N TRP A 28 -5.11 -5.52 7.47
CA TRP A 28 -6.47 -5.53 7.98
C TRP A 28 -7.18 -4.20 7.78
N ILE A 29 -6.42 -3.14 7.63
CA ILE A 29 -7.03 -1.82 7.48
C ILE A 29 -7.79 -1.73 6.18
N ILE A 30 -7.25 -2.29 5.10
CA ILE A 30 -7.91 -2.17 3.80
C ILE A 30 -8.79 -3.36 3.46
N GLU A 31 -8.85 -4.36 4.33
CA GLU A 31 -9.73 -5.50 4.08
C GLU A 31 -11.20 -5.12 3.89
N PRO A 32 -11.75 -4.18 4.65
CA PRO A 32 -13.15 -3.83 4.42
C PRO A 32 -13.44 -3.29 3.03
N LEU A 33 -12.41 -2.81 2.32
CA LEU A 33 -12.61 -2.32 0.98
C LEU A 33 -12.89 -3.45 0.00
N GLU A 34 -12.55 -4.68 0.37
CA GLU A 34 -12.74 -5.81 -0.52
C GLU A 34 -14.21 -6.06 -0.86
N ARG A 35 -15.11 -5.54 -0.05
CA ARG A 35 -16.52 -5.72 -0.36
C ARG A 35 -16.96 -4.78 -1.48
N ASP A 36 -16.13 -3.84 -1.87
CA ASP A 36 -16.47 -2.93 -2.95
C ASP A 36 -16.08 -3.59 -4.26
N ALA A 37 -17.01 -3.66 -5.20
CA ALA A 37 -16.79 -4.35 -6.45
C ALA A 37 -15.67 -3.74 -7.29
N ASN A 38 -15.36 -2.49 -7.05
CA ASN A 38 -14.35 -1.80 -7.83
C ASN A 38 -13.02 -1.66 -7.11
N PHE A 39 -12.83 -2.44 -6.07
CA PHE A 39 -11.59 -2.42 -5.32
C PHE A 39 -10.52 -3.26 -5.99
N THR A 40 -9.30 -2.75 -6.02
CA THR A 40 -8.15 -3.51 -6.48
C THR A 40 -7.02 -3.30 -5.50
N HIS A 41 -6.36 -4.38 -5.16
CA HIS A 41 -5.23 -4.36 -4.25
C HIS A 41 -3.96 -4.59 -5.05
N ARG A 42 -2.96 -3.77 -4.86
CA ARG A 42 -1.69 -3.94 -5.53
C ARG A 42 -0.53 -3.71 -4.60
N LYS A 43 0.57 -4.38 -4.89
CA LYS A 43 1.79 -4.11 -4.15
C LYS A 43 2.46 -2.88 -4.75
N MET A 44 3.02 -2.05 -3.90
CA MET A 44 3.66 -0.85 -4.36
C MET A 44 4.83 -0.55 -3.43
N PHE A 45 6.05 -0.64 -3.92
CA PHE A 45 7.25 -0.36 -3.13
C PHE A 45 7.27 -1.13 -1.80
N GLY A 46 6.85 -2.37 -1.81
CA GLY A 46 6.83 -3.15 -0.59
C GLY A 46 5.65 -2.86 0.33
N CYS A 47 4.79 -1.96 -0.09
CA CYS A 47 3.59 -1.63 0.68
C CYS A 47 2.37 -2.17 -0.05
N ASP A 48 1.22 -2.01 0.52
CA ASP A 48 -0.02 -2.50 -0.08
C ASP A 48 -0.94 -1.33 -0.38
N ALA A 49 -1.31 -1.22 -1.64
CA ALA A 49 -2.09 -0.08 -2.11
C ALA A 49 -3.52 -0.47 -2.42
N ALA A 50 -4.44 0.40 -2.07
CA ALA A 50 -5.86 0.20 -2.31
C ALA A 50 -6.35 1.16 -3.37
N TYR A 51 -6.87 0.59 -4.45
CA TYR A 51 -7.42 1.36 -5.53
C TYR A 51 -8.94 1.16 -5.56
N LEU A 52 -9.66 2.22 -5.87
CA LEU A 52 -11.10 2.13 -6.09
C LEU A 52 -11.40 2.86 -7.38
N ASP A 53 -12.14 2.22 -8.25
CA ASP A 53 -12.47 2.79 -9.56
C ASP A 53 -11.21 3.20 -10.33
N GLY A 54 -10.12 2.50 -10.13
CA GLY A 54 -8.88 2.82 -10.83
C GLY A 54 -8.08 3.95 -10.23
N SER A 55 -8.57 4.61 -9.20
CA SER A 55 -7.82 5.67 -8.52
C SER A 55 -7.20 5.14 -7.25
N LEU A 56 -6.06 5.68 -6.88
CA LEU A 56 -5.34 5.24 -5.70
C LEU A 56 -5.82 6.03 -4.50
N TYR A 57 -6.31 5.34 -3.48
CA TYR A 57 -6.87 5.99 -2.31
C TYR A 57 -6.02 5.89 -1.06
N LEU A 58 -5.56 4.69 -0.73
CA LEU A 58 -4.82 4.47 0.51
C LEU A 58 -3.67 3.52 0.26
N VAL A 59 -2.60 3.70 1.01
CA VAL A 59 -1.47 2.76 0.99
C VAL A 59 -1.16 2.45 2.45
N VAL A 60 -1.02 1.18 2.77
CA VAL A 60 -0.66 0.78 4.13
C VAL A 60 0.71 0.13 4.13
N ALA A 61 1.50 0.45 5.13
CA ALA A 61 2.85 -0.06 5.25
C ALA A 61 3.21 -0.27 6.70
N ASP A 62 3.96 -1.31 7.00
CA ASP A 62 4.40 -1.55 8.37
C ASP A 62 5.92 -1.69 8.38
N ARG A 63 6.58 -0.68 7.88
CA ARG A 63 8.03 -0.65 7.83
C ARG A 63 8.54 0.47 8.72
N ASP A 64 9.77 0.85 8.57
CA ASP A 64 10.33 1.90 9.40
C ASP A 64 9.70 3.25 9.06
N GLU A 65 9.63 4.13 10.02
CA GLU A 65 9.10 5.45 9.80
C GLU A 65 9.86 6.15 8.69
N PRO A 66 9.23 6.87 7.82
CA PRO A 66 7.81 7.25 7.85
C PRO A 66 6.94 6.32 6.98
N TRP A 67 7.18 5.05 7.06
CA TRP A 67 6.44 4.05 6.29
C TRP A 67 5.79 3.03 7.21
N ASN A 68 5.21 3.52 8.30
CA ASN A 68 4.59 2.63 9.26
C ASN A 68 3.21 3.17 9.63
N GLY A 69 2.26 2.95 8.78
CA GLY A 69 0.90 3.43 9.01
C GLY A 69 0.14 3.51 7.72
N VAL A 70 -0.74 4.51 7.60
CA VAL A 70 -1.58 4.68 6.44
C VAL A 70 -1.17 5.95 5.71
N MET A 71 -0.91 5.83 4.42
CA MET A 71 -0.68 6.99 3.58
C MET A 71 -1.99 7.28 2.86
N VAL A 72 -2.46 8.52 2.93
CA VAL A 72 -3.68 8.94 2.27
C VAL A 72 -3.30 9.66 1.00
N CYS A 73 -3.75 9.14 -0.12
CA CYS A 73 -3.37 9.68 -1.41
C CYS A 73 -4.25 10.87 -1.74
N THR A 74 -3.65 12.03 -1.81
CA THR A 74 -4.39 13.26 -2.00
C THR A 74 -3.48 14.29 -2.69
N SER A 75 -3.81 15.55 -2.62
CA SER A 75 -3.04 16.62 -3.21
C SER A 75 -2.91 17.74 -2.20
N HIS A 76 -1.93 18.63 -2.43
CA HIS A 76 -1.66 19.70 -1.46
C HIS A 76 -2.90 20.52 -1.13
N ASP A 77 -3.71 20.84 -2.13
CA ASP A 77 -4.86 21.71 -1.91
C ASP A 77 -5.99 21.06 -1.13
N ARG A 78 -5.95 19.75 -0.96
CA ARG A 78 -7.00 19.03 -0.24
C ARG A 78 -6.56 18.61 1.15
N GLN A 79 -5.29 18.81 1.48
CA GLN A 79 -4.75 18.32 2.75
C GLN A 79 -5.37 18.99 3.97
N ALA A 80 -5.54 20.28 3.91
CA ALA A 80 -6.03 21.00 5.09
C ALA A 80 -7.38 20.49 5.57
N ALA A 81 -8.29 20.26 4.65
CA ALA A 81 -9.61 19.77 5.01
C ALA A 81 -9.56 18.38 5.61
N LEU A 82 -8.67 17.52 5.06
CA LEU A 82 -8.52 16.18 5.59
C LEU A 82 -7.90 16.21 6.98
N MET A 83 -6.89 17.03 7.18
CA MET A 83 -6.23 17.09 8.47
C MET A 83 -7.17 17.65 9.55
N GLN A 84 -8.09 18.49 9.14
CA GLN A 84 -9.04 19.04 10.09
C GLN A 84 -10.05 17.97 10.51
N ASP A 85 -10.45 17.13 9.58
CA ASP A 85 -11.47 16.12 9.83
C ASP A 85 -10.88 14.87 10.49
N VAL A 86 -9.63 14.57 10.23
CA VAL A 86 -8.99 13.39 10.78
C VAL A 86 -7.72 13.84 11.50
N PRO A 87 -7.83 14.16 12.76
CA PRO A 87 -6.66 14.60 13.52
C PRO A 87 -5.63 13.48 13.57
N GLY A 88 -4.39 13.82 13.58
CA GLY A 88 -3.33 12.80 13.53
C GLY A 88 -2.69 12.68 12.17
N LEU A 89 -3.38 13.11 11.12
CA LEU A 89 -2.78 13.12 9.80
C LEU A 89 -1.78 14.24 9.70
N VAL A 90 -0.63 13.96 9.12
CA VAL A 90 0.40 14.97 8.88
C VAL A 90 0.89 14.79 7.46
N PRO A 91 1.45 15.80 6.84
CA PRO A 91 2.02 15.61 5.50
C PRO A 91 3.14 14.57 5.57
N HIS A 92 3.18 13.70 4.59
CA HIS A 92 4.23 12.67 4.58
C HIS A 92 5.57 13.34 4.30
N PRO A 93 6.60 13.02 5.07
CA PRO A 93 7.88 13.70 4.91
C PRO A 93 8.53 13.54 3.54
N GLN A 94 8.26 12.45 2.87
CA GLN A 94 8.87 12.21 1.57
C GLN A 94 7.90 12.32 0.41
N LEU A 95 6.64 12.01 0.65
CA LEU A 95 5.61 12.13 -0.37
C LEU A 95 4.72 13.29 0.00
N SER A 96 5.23 14.49 -0.12
CA SER A 96 4.61 15.67 0.47
C SER A 96 3.18 15.95 0.04
N LYS A 97 2.74 15.39 -1.07
CA LYS A 97 1.37 15.59 -1.49
C LYS A 97 0.42 14.73 -0.68
N TRP A 98 0.90 13.65 -0.13
CA TRP A 98 0.08 12.69 0.59
C TRP A 98 0.13 12.97 2.08
N LEU A 99 -0.88 12.48 2.79
CA LEU A 99 -0.90 12.59 4.23
C LEU A 99 -0.56 11.25 4.84
N TYR A 100 -0.09 11.28 6.06
CA TYR A 100 0.41 10.09 6.73
C TYR A 100 -0.23 10.00 8.11
N LEU A 101 -0.75 8.83 8.43
CA LEU A 101 -1.26 8.53 9.76
C LEU A 101 -0.33 7.49 10.34
N PRO A 102 0.58 7.87 11.25
CA PRO A 102 1.53 6.90 11.78
C PRO A 102 0.85 5.92 12.73
N GLN A 103 1.32 4.69 12.74
CA GLN A 103 0.75 3.67 13.59
C GLN A 103 0.89 4.03 15.07
N THR A 104 1.83 4.89 15.40
CA THR A 104 2.04 5.32 16.78
C THR A 104 1.02 6.33 17.26
N ASP A 105 0.16 6.83 16.37
CA ASP A 105 -0.87 7.78 16.74
C ASP A 105 -1.83 7.10 17.72
N GLU A 106 -2.18 7.78 18.78
CA GLU A 106 -3.05 7.22 19.79
C GLU A 106 -4.37 6.73 19.29
N GLY A 107 -4.95 7.41 18.34
CA GLY A 107 -6.22 7.02 17.77
C GLY A 107 -6.09 6.27 16.47
N PHE A 108 -4.97 5.60 16.26
CA PHE A 108 -4.66 5.02 14.97
C PHE A 108 -5.78 4.14 14.41
N GLU A 109 -6.28 3.22 15.19
CA GLU A 109 -7.24 2.27 14.66
C GLU A 109 -8.55 2.96 14.25
N ALA A 110 -9.04 3.85 15.09
CA ALA A 110 -10.28 4.56 14.79
C ALA A 110 -10.10 5.48 13.59
N ARG A 111 -8.96 6.12 13.51
CA ARG A 111 -8.71 7.03 12.40
C ARG A 111 -8.46 6.30 11.11
N ALA A 112 -7.81 5.15 11.17
CA ALA A 112 -7.64 4.33 9.99
C ALA A 112 -9.00 3.86 9.48
N ALA A 113 -9.89 3.47 10.38
CA ALA A 113 -11.23 3.06 9.99
C ALA A 113 -12.00 4.23 9.36
N GLN A 114 -11.80 5.43 9.89
CA GLN A 114 -12.45 6.60 9.34
C GLN A 114 -11.96 6.85 7.91
N LEU A 115 -10.67 6.68 7.66
CA LEU A 115 -10.12 6.87 6.34
C LEU A 115 -10.67 5.85 5.36
N VAL A 116 -10.87 4.61 5.80
CA VAL A 116 -11.44 3.58 4.98
C VAL A 116 -12.87 3.94 4.60
N GLU A 117 -13.65 4.47 5.55
CA GLU A 117 -15.01 4.87 5.26
C GLU A 117 -15.04 6.02 4.28
N LEU A 118 -14.13 6.96 4.40
CA LEU A 118 -14.05 8.06 3.45
C LEU A 118 -13.72 7.51 2.06
N ALA A 119 -12.85 6.53 1.97
CA ALA A 119 -12.51 5.94 0.69
C ALA A 119 -13.71 5.20 0.09
N LEU A 120 -14.42 4.45 0.92
CA LEU A 120 -15.60 3.73 0.43
C LEU A 120 -16.64 4.71 -0.09
N ALA A 121 -16.73 5.87 0.52
CA ALA A 121 -17.67 6.89 0.09
C ALA A 121 -17.17 7.71 -1.09
N ARG A 122 -15.97 7.43 -1.57
CA ARG A 122 -15.34 8.18 -2.64
C ARG A 122 -15.26 9.67 -2.30
N ASP A 123 -14.84 9.96 -1.07
CA ASP A 123 -14.74 11.34 -0.63
C ASP A 123 -13.79 12.10 -1.56
N PRO A 124 -14.18 13.24 -2.08
CA PRO A 124 -13.37 13.94 -3.06
C PRO A 124 -12.05 14.50 -2.51
N ARG A 125 -11.86 14.49 -1.21
CA ARG A 125 -10.61 14.99 -0.65
C ARG A 125 -9.50 13.96 -0.77
N LEU A 126 -9.80 12.69 -1.10
CA LEU A 126 -8.76 11.73 -1.30
C LEU A 126 -8.97 11.01 -2.61
N GLY A 127 -7.97 10.26 -3.02
CA GLY A 127 -8.02 9.60 -4.31
C GLY A 127 -7.23 10.35 -5.35
N VAL A 128 -6.29 9.70 -6.00
CA VAL A 128 -5.53 10.31 -7.08
C VAL A 128 -5.52 9.36 -8.26
N VAL A 129 -5.59 9.92 -9.45
CA VAL A 129 -5.52 9.13 -10.65
C VAL A 129 -4.05 8.88 -10.93
N PRO A 130 -3.65 7.61 -11.05
CA PRO A 130 -2.24 7.34 -11.29
C PRO A 130 -1.83 7.89 -12.63
N LYS A 131 -0.64 8.50 -12.70
CA LYS A 131 -0.15 8.99 -13.92
C LYS A 131 0.25 7.84 -14.78
N PRO A 132 -0.06 7.86 -16.04
CA PRO A 132 0.36 6.80 -16.93
C PRO A 132 1.86 6.81 -16.94
N ARG A 133 2.47 5.64 -16.91
CA ARG A 133 3.87 5.53 -16.96
C ARG A 133 4.35 6.05 -18.26
N ALA A 134 5.28 6.93 -18.22
CA ALA A 134 5.83 7.47 -19.42
C ALA A 134 6.36 6.34 -20.25
N ARG A 135 6.01 6.32 -21.52
CA ARG A 135 6.47 5.30 -22.31
C ARG A 135 7.82 5.52 -22.63
N ARG A 136 8.70 4.90 -22.09
CA ARG A 136 10.02 5.08 -22.41
C ARG A 136 10.28 4.86 -23.76
N ARG A 137 9.59 4.07 -24.38
CA ARG A 137 9.85 3.79 -25.69
C ARG A 137 9.85 5.00 -26.47
N LYS A 138 9.21 5.98 -26.05
CA LYS A 138 9.15 7.07 -26.81
C LYS A 138 10.43 7.59 -27.02
N SER A 139 11.20 7.61 -26.07
CA SER A 139 12.41 8.27 -26.28
C SER A 139 13.26 7.48 -27.21
N TRP A 140 13.29 6.22 -27.13
CA TRP A 140 14.21 5.58 -27.99
C TRP A 140 13.64 5.52 -29.34
N ARG A 141 12.41 5.77 -29.47
CA ARG A 141 11.92 5.69 -30.72
C ARG A 141 12.19 6.89 -31.35
N ALA A 142 12.43 7.81 -30.67
CA ALA A 142 12.67 9.06 -31.24
C ALA A 142 13.71 8.92 -32.24
N GLU A 143 14.46 8.06 -32.10
CA GLU A 143 15.42 7.95 -33.01
C GLU A 143 15.02 7.39 -34.23
N ASP A 144 13.99 6.83 -34.28
CA ASP A 144 13.64 6.25 -35.54
C ASP A 144 13.47 7.17 -36.60
#